data_1a3d7882498b92f7576735c85a1d2cb6
#
_entry.id   1a3d7882498b92f7576735c85a1d2cb6
#
_cell.length_a   1.000
_cell.length_b   1.000
_cell.length_c   1.000
_cell.angle_alpha   90.00
_cell.angle_beta   90.00
_cell.angle_gamma   90.00
#
_symmetry.space_group_name_H-M   'P 1'
#
loop_
_entity.id
_entity.type
_entity.pdbx_description
1 polymer ?
#
loop_
_entity_poly.entity_id
_entity_poly.type
_entity_poly.pdbx_seq_one_letter_code
_entity_poly.pdbx_strand_id
1 'polypeptide(L)'
;MTFDSVVGQAALTTTLKNAVKSGKLAHAYLFCGPRGVGKTTCARIFAKAINCQNPTAEGEACNECESCKAFNEQRSYNIFELDAASNNSVENIKALMEQTRIPPQVGKYKVFIIDEVHMLSTAAFNAFLKTLEEPPAHVIFILATTEKHKILPTIISRCQIYDFERMTVPNIINHLKMVAEKEGITYEEEALNVIAEKADGGMRDALSVFDQAASFCQGNITYKKVIEDLNVLDADNYFNIIDLCLENKAADVMVLLNNIINKGFDAAT
;
A
#
# COMPACT_ATOMS: atom_id res chain seq x y z
N MET A 1 3.69 10.27 10.01
CA MET A 1 3.78 9.71 8.64
C MET A 1 4.67 10.63 7.81
N THR A 2 5.75 10.11 7.26
CA THR A 2 6.73 10.77 6.41
C THR A 2 6.95 9.93 5.15
N PHE A 3 7.56 10.50 4.10
CA PHE A 3 7.90 9.72 2.90
C PHE A 3 8.88 8.58 3.21
N ASP A 4 9.75 8.76 4.19
CA ASP A 4 10.70 7.73 4.61
C ASP A 4 10.00 6.52 5.26
N SER A 5 8.75 6.67 5.70
CA SER A 5 7.93 5.56 6.19
C SER A 5 7.31 4.71 5.08
N VAL A 6 7.43 5.12 3.81
CA VAL A 6 6.97 4.34 2.64
C VAL A 6 8.08 3.39 2.21
N VAL A 7 7.99 2.16 2.65
CA VAL A 7 9.00 1.13 2.42
C VAL A 7 9.06 0.71 0.94
N GLY A 8 10.26 0.49 0.42
CA GLY A 8 10.47 -0.11 -0.90
C GLY A 8 10.21 0.79 -2.11
N GLN A 9 9.89 2.09 -1.92
CA GLN A 9 9.53 3.04 -2.98
C GLN A 9 10.47 4.27 -3.02
N ALA A 10 11.75 4.10 -2.73
CA ALA A 10 12.70 5.21 -2.52
C ALA A 10 12.81 6.18 -3.71
N ALA A 11 12.88 5.67 -4.94
CA ALA A 11 12.98 6.52 -6.14
C ALA A 11 11.73 7.37 -6.33
N LEU A 12 10.55 6.78 -6.12
CA LEU A 12 9.25 7.42 -6.23
C LEU A 12 9.08 8.51 -5.17
N THR A 13 9.35 8.20 -3.90
CA THR A 13 9.25 9.16 -2.81
C THR A 13 10.23 10.31 -2.95
N THR A 14 11.44 10.07 -3.47
CA THR A 14 12.41 11.12 -3.79
C THR A 14 11.86 12.08 -4.85
N THR A 15 11.22 11.56 -5.88
CA THR A 15 10.61 12.39 -6.94
C THR A 15 9.49 13.26 -6.38
N LEU A 16 8.63 12.71 -5.50
CA LEU A 16 7.56 13.47 -4.85
C LEU A 16 8.12 14.54 -3.89
N LYS A 17 9.16 14.22 -3.11
CA LYS A 17 9.87 15.20 -2.28
C LYS A 17 10.42 16.37 -3.10
N ASN A 18 11.01 16.08 -4.25
CA ASN A 18 11.52 17.11 -5.15
C ASN A 18 10.41 17.99 -5.73
N ALA A 19 9.23 17.44 -6.02
CA ALA A 19 8.07 18.21 -6.44
C ALA A 19 7.60 19.18 -5.33
N VAL A 20 7.57 18.72 -4.07
CA VAL A 20 7.25 19.56 -2.91
C VAL A 20 8.26 20.71 -2.77
N LYS A 21 9.57 20.41 -2.84
CA LYS A 21 10.66 21.41 -2.71
C LYS A 21 10.61 22.46 -3.80
N SER A 22 10.43 22.05 -5.04
CA SER A 22 10.43 22.96 -6.18
C SER A 22 9.14 23.75 -6.32
N GLY A 23 8.06 23.33 -5.66
CA GLY A 23 6.71 23.88 -5.83
C GLY A 23 6.11 23.62 -7.22
N LYS A 24 6.78 22.83 -8.07
CA LYS A 24 6.29 22.46 -9.40
C LYS A 24 5.41 21.21 -9.29
N LEU A 25 4.13 21.43 -9.11
CA LEU A 25 3.14 20.38 -8.94
C LEU A 25 2.29 20.21 -10.20
N ALA A 26 1.99 18.97 -10.55
CA ALA A 26 0.96 18.67 -11.54
C ALA A 26 -0.44 18.77 -10.91
N HIS A 27 -1.46 19.00 -11.73
CA HIS A 27 -2.84 19.02 -11.26
C HIS A 27 -3.42 17.63 -10.99
N ALA A 28 -2.82 16.58 -11.56
CA ALA A 28 -3.27 15.22 -11.37
C ALA A 28 -2.10 14.24 -11.33
N TYR A 29 -2.19 13.32 -10.38
CA TYR A 29 -1.26 12.21 -10.15
C TYR A 29 -2.02 10.89 -10.23
N LEU A 30 -1.41 9.87 -10.82
CA LEU A 30 -1.97 8.52 -10.88
C LEU A 30 -0.97 7.54 -10.26
N PHE A 31 -1.29 7.02 -9.10
CA PHE A 31 -0.51 6.02 -8.38
C PHE A 31 -1.02 4.63 -8.74
N CYS A 32 -0.21 3.88 -9.47
CA CYS A 32 -0.53 2.54 -9.94
C CYS A 32 0.30 1.49 -9.21
N GLY A 33 -0.24 0.31 -9.00
CA GLY A 33 0.52 -0.81 -8.45
C GLY A 33 -0.31 -1.77 -7.62
N PRO A 34 0.27 -2.90 -7.19
CA PRO A 34 -0.42 -3.93 -6.43
C PRO A 34 -1.06 -3.41 -5.14
N ARG A 35 -1.92 -4.23 -4.54
CA ARG A 35 -2.50 -3.94 -3.23
C ARG A 35 -1.42 -3.95 -2.15
N GLY A 36 -1.56 -3.11 -1.13
CA GLY A 36 -0.71 -3.14 0.06
C GLY A 36 0.70 -2.57 -0.09
N VAL A 37 1.07 -1.97 -1.24
CA VAL A 37 2.40 -1.40 -1.50
C VAL A 37 2.56 0.06 -1.07
N GLY A 38 1.54 0.66 -0.43
CA GLY A 38 1.64 2.00 0.16
C GLY A 38 1.10 3.14 -0.70
N LYS A 39 0.35 2.90 -1.78
CA LYS A 39 -0.22 3.96 -2.65
C LYS A 39 -1.01 5.02 -1.89
N THR A 40 -2.04 4.61 -1.15
CA THR A 40 -2.91 5.51 -0.38
C THR A 40 -2.15 6.21 0.74
N THR A 41 -1.23 5.49 1.41
CA THR A 41 -0.37 6.08 2.44
C THR A 41 0.53 7.17 1.85
N CYS A 42 1.15 6.91 0.71
CA CYS A 42 1.98 7.88 0.00
C CYS A 42 1.16 9.08 -0.48
N ALA A 43 -0.08 8.85 -0.97
CA ALA A 43 -1.00 9.92 -1.36
C ALA A 43 -1.32 10.86 -0.20
N ARG A 44 -1.60 10.31 0.98
CA ARG A 44 -1.85 11.09 2.21
C ARG A 44 -0.62 11.89 2.65
N ILE A 45 0.56 11.28 2.62
CA ILE A 45 1.82 11.95 2.96
C ILE A 45 2.09 13.10 1.99
N PHE A 46 1.93 12.87 0.69
CA PHE A 46 2.12 13.86 -0.34
C PHE A 46 1.11 15.02 -0.20
N ALA A 47 -0.18 14.73 -0.01
CA ALA A 47 -1.23 15.73 0.21
C ALA A 47 -0.93 16.63 1.42
N LYS A 48 -0.45 16.04 2.50
CA LYS A 48 -0.01 16.76 3.69
C LYS A 48 1.21 17.64 3.43
N ALA A 49 2.22 17.12 2.72
CA ALA A 49 3.47 17.83 2.44
C ALA A 49 3.24 19.06 1.54
N ILE A 50 2.42 18.96 0.49
CA ILE A 50 2.13 20.08 -0.41
C ILE A 50 1.30 21.20 0.24
N ASN A 51 0.51 20.86 1.27
CA ASN A 51 -0.25 21.82 2.07
C ASN A 51 0.48 22.31 3.32
N CYS A 52 1.67 21.79 3.59
CA CYS A 52 2.46 22.23 4.73
C CYS A 52 2.90 23.69 4.54
N GLN A 53 2.72 24.51 5.59
CA GLN A 53 3.12 25.94 5.56
C GLN A 53 4.65 26.10 5.65
N ASN A 54 5.32 25.17 6.32
CA ASN A 54 6.77 25.18 6.55
C ASN A 54 7.37 23.80 6.26
N PRO A 55 7.42 23.34 4.98
CA PRO A 55 8.04 22.06 4.66
C PRO A 55 9.53 22.08 5.03
N THR A 56 10.05 20.92 5.39
CA THR A 56 11.48 20.77 5.68
C THR A 56 12.32 20.97 4.42
N ALA A 57 13.62 21.20 4.59
CA ALA A 57 14.56 21.29 3.47
C ALA A 57 14.58 20.01 2.59
N GLU A 58 14.13 18.90 3.12
CA GLU A 58 14.05 17.61 2.46
C GLU A 58 12.72 17.37 1.74
N GLY A 59 11.74 18.27 1.89
CA GLY A 59 10.41 18.15 1.27
C GLY A 59 9.40 17.36 2.10
N GLU A 60 9.66 17.17 3.38
CA GLU A 60 8.72 16.56 4.32
C GLU A 60 7.80 17.58 4.96
N ALA A 61 6.65 17.15 5.44
CA ALA A 61 5.74 17.99 6.22
C ALA A 61 6.32 18.25 7.62
N CYS A 62 6.22 19.50 8.12
CA CYS A 62 6.75 19.88 9.44
C CYS A 62 6.03 19.23 10.63
N ASN A 63 4.82 18.74 10.47
CA ASN A 63 3.92 18.19 11.51
C ASN A 63 3.47 19.16 12.61
N GLU A 64 3.89 20.41 12.58
CA GLU A 64 3.64 21.40 13.64
C GLU A 64 2.73 22.55 13.21
N CYS A 65 2.68 22.88 11.91
CA CYS A 65 1.83 23.96 11.41
C CYS A 65 0.34 23.60 11.49
N GLU A 66 -0.52 24.59 11.40
CA GLU A 66 -1.98 24.43 11.47
C GLU A 66 -2.51 23.41 10.46
N SER A 67 -2.04 23.46 9.20
CA SER A 67 -2.42 22.52 8.15
C SER A 67 -2.04 21.09 8.50
N CYS A 68 -0.82 20.86 9.02
CA CYS A 68 -0.35 19.53 9.43
C CYS A 68 -1.14 18.99 10.63
N LYS A 69 -1.43 19.83 11.62
CA LYS A 69 -2.23 19.44 12.79
C LYS A 69 -3.65 19.08 12.39
N ALA A 70 -4.30 19.93 11.58
CA ALA A 70 -5.64 19.66 11.09
C ALA A 70 -5.72 18.33 10.32
N PHE A 71 -4.71 18.02 9.50
CA PHE A 71 -4.64 16.74 8.81
C PHE A 71 -4.45 15.56 9.77
N ASN A 72 -3.54 15.66 10.73
CA ASN A 72 -3.27 14.59 11.70
C ASN A 72 -4.51 14.28 12.57
N GLU A 73 -5.33 15.28 12.86
CA GLU A 73 -6.55 15.18 13.64
C GLU A 73 -7.79 14.88 12.78
N GLN A 74 -7.61 14.60 11.48
CA GLN A 74 -8.68 14.33 10.52
C GLN A 74 -9.71 15.46 10.40
N ARG A 75 -9.29 16.70 10.61
CA ARG A 75 -10.12 17.91 10.56
C ARG A 75 -9.77 18.83 9.38
N SER A 76 -9.01 18.34 8.42
CA SER A 76 -8.62 19.13 7.25
C SER A 76 -9.81 19.35 6.32
N TYR A 77 -10.10 20.60 6.02
CA TYR A 77 -11.08 21.00 5.00
C TYR A 77 -10.47 21.11 3.59
N ASN A 78 -9.18 20.81 3.46
CA ASN A 78 -8.44 20.92 2.21
C ASN A 78 -8.07 19.59 1.59
N ILE A 79 -8.13 18.49 2.36
CA ILE A 79 -7.77 17.15 1.89
C ILE A 79 -8.99 16.26 2.02
N PHE A 80 -9.49 15.82 0.89
CA PHE A 80 -10.67 14.96 0.76
C PHE A 80 -10.21 13.60 0.27
N GLU A 81 -10.72 12.56 0.89
CA GLU A 81 -10.43 11.18 0.52
C GLU A 81 -11.73 10.44 0.23
N LEU A 82 -11.77 9.76 -0.90
CA LEU A 82 -12.88 8.95 -1.34
C LEU A 82 -12.36 7.60 -1.81
N ASP A 83 -12.93 6.54 -1.27
CA ASP A 83 -12.75 5.18 -1.76
C ASP A 83 -13.84 4.88 -2.79
N ALA A 84 -13.43 4.73 -4.06
CA ALA A 84 -14.35 4.47 -5.16
C ALA A 84 -14.98 3.07 -5.10
N ALA A 85 -14.39 2.11 -4.37
CA ALA A 85 -15.02 0.82 -4.16
C ALA A 85 -16.33 0.93 -3.35
N SER A 86 -16.36 1.84 -2.38
CA SER A 86 -17.52 2.10 -1.52
C SER A 86 -18.40 3.25 -2.02
N ASN A 87 -17.87 4.17 -2.83
CA ASN A 87 -18.51 5.41 -3.27
C ASN A 87 -18.36 5.63 -4.77
N ASN A 88 -18.96 4.77 -5.57
CA ASN A 88 -18.81 4.75 -7.03
C ASN A 88 -19.93 5.47 -7.80
N SER A 89 -20.90 6.08 -7.11
CA SER A 89 -22.03 6.73 -7.72
C SER A 89 -21.67 8.09 -8.34
N VAL A 90 -22.47 8.51 -9.31
CA VAL A 90 -22.32 9.81 -9.97
C VAL A 90 -22.56 10.94 -8.98
N GLU A 91 -23.50 10.75 -8.05
CA GLU A 91 -23.87 11.75 -7.03
C GLU A 91 -22.71 12.02 -6.10
N ASN A 92 -22.02 10.97 -5.64
CA ASN A 92 -20.85 11.10 -4.77
C ASN A 92 -19.73 11.88 -5.46
N ILE A 93 -19.46 11.58 -6.73
CA ILE A 93 -18.44 12.30 -7.52
C ILE A 93 -18.86 13.74 -7.79
N LYS A 94 -20.13 14.01 -8.11
CA LYS A 94 -20.64 15.39 -8.30
C LYS A 94 -20.48 16.21 -7.03
N ALA A 95 -20.87 15.67 -5.86
CA ALA A 95 -20.71 16.33 -4.58
C ALA A 95 -19.22 16.63 -4.28
N LEU A 96 -18.32 15.70 -4.60
CA LEU A 96 -16.89 15.91 -4.49
C LEU A 96 -16.38 17.01 -5.43
N MET A 97 -16.87 17.03 -6.67
CA MET A 97 -16.48 18.05 -7.67
C MET A 97 -16.98 19.44 -7.31
N GLU A 98 -18.09 19.58 -6.61
CA GLU A 98 -18.56 20.88 -6.11
C GLU A 98 -17.57 21.47 -5.08
N GLN A 99 -16.92 20.64 -4.29
CA GLN A 99 -15.88 21.07 -3.35
C GLN A 99 -14.64 21.65 -4.05
N THR A 100 -14.39 21.31 -5.31
CA THR A 100 -13.26 21.86 -6.08
C THR A 100 -13.40 23.35 -6.35
N ARG A 101 -14.63 23.87 -6.34
CA ARG A 101 -14.93 25.30 -6.60
C ARG A 101 -14.63 26.19 -5.40
N ILE A 102 -14.53 25.61 -4.21
CA ILE A 102 -14.30 26.33 -2.97
C ILE A 102 -12.78 26.44 -2.76
N PRO A 103 -12.20 27.64 -2.66
CA PRO A 103 -10.76 27.79 -2.41
C PRO A 103 -10.35 27.23 -1.05
N PRO A 104 -9.07 26.86 -0.86
CA PRO A 104 -8.57 26.35 0.42
C PRO A 104 -8.60 27.47 1.48
N GLN A 105 -8.95 27.12 2.71
CA GLN A 105 -8.97 28.06 3.84
C GLN A 105 -7.60 28.20 4.50
N VAL A 106 -6.93 27.06 4.71
CA VAL A 106 -5.59 26.98 5.29
C VAL A 106 -4.72 26.09 4.43
N GLY A 107 -3.57 26.60 3.98
CA GLY A 107 -2.73 25.89 3.01
C GLY A 107 -2.94 26.39 1.58
N LYS A 108 -2.25 25.77 0.63
CA LYS A 108 -2.19 26.27 -0.77
C LYS A 108 -3.16 25.57 -1.70
N TYR A 109 -3.48 24.30 -1.42
CA TYR A 109 -4.19 23.44 -2.36
C TYR A 109 -5.36 22.73 -1.70
N LYS A 110 -6.40 22.49 -2.48
CA LYS A 110 -7.40 21.45 -2.22
C LYS A 110 -6.97 20.17 -2.90
N VAL A 111 -6.82 19.11 -2.13
CA VAL A 111 -6.33 17.81 -2.60
C VAL A 111 -7.45 16.80 -2.51
N PHE A 112 -7.69 16.11 -3.61
CA PHE A 112 -8.70 15.06 -3.71
C PHE A 112 -8.00 13.74 -3.97
N ILE A 113 -8.03 12.85 -2.98
CA ILE A 113 -7.50 11.49 -3.07
C ILE A 113 -8.66 10.57 -3.43
N ILE A 114 -8.58 9.89 -4.58
CA ILE A 114 -9.56 8.90 -5.01
C ILE A 114 -8.87 7.56 -5.09
N ASP A 115 -9.16 6.71 -4.11
CA ASP A 115 -8.61 5.36 -4.07
C ASP A 115 -9.47 4.39 -4.88
N GLU A 116 -8.84 3.35 -5.43
CA GLU A 116 -9.42 2.36 -6.34
C GLU A 116 -10.27 3.00 -7.46
N VAL A 117 -9.71 4.05 -8.07
CA VAL A 117 -10.42 4.90 -9.05
C VAL A 117 -11.01 4.11 -10.23
N HIS A 118 -10.48 2.93 -10.57
CA HIS A 118 -11.02 2.04 -11.59
C HIS A 118 -12.41 1.47 -11.25
N MET A 119 -12.84 1.57 -9.99
CA MET A 119 -14.16 1.12 -9.53
C MET A 119 -15.28 2.15 -9.79
N LEU A 120 -14.94 3.36 -10.22
CA LEU A 120 -15.94 4.36 -10.58
C LEU A 120 -16.79 3.88 -11.75
N SER A 121 -18.11 4.17 -11.71
CA SER A 121 -18.99 3.94 -12.85
C SER A 121 -18.59 4.81 -14.04
N THR A 122 -18.93 4.41 -15.26
CA THR A 122 -18.65 5.18 -16.48
C THR A 122 -19.22 6.61 -16.41
N ALA A 123 -20.39 6.77 -15.83
CA ALA A 123 -21.02 8.08 -15.65
C ALA A 123 -20.29 8.94 -14.60
N ALA A 124 -19.79 8.32 -13.51
CA ALA A 124 -18.94 8.99 -12.53
C ALA A 124 -17.60 9.42 -13.14
N PHE A 125 -16.95 8.57 -13.94
CA PHE A 125 -15.76 8.93 -14.69
C PHE A 125 -15.98 10.15 -15.59
N ASN A 126 -17.08 10.20 -16.35
CA ASN A 126 -17.39 11.31 -17.22
C ASN A 126 -17.63 12.62 -16.45
N ALA A 127 -18.26 12.54 -15.28
CA ALA A 127 -18.45 13.70 -14.41
C ALA A 127 -17.10 14.22 -13.87
N PHE A 128 -16.17 13.32 -13.55
CA PHE A 128 -14.83 13.64 -13.09
C PHE A 128 -13.92 14.21 -14.19
N LEU A 129 -13.97 13.64 -15.40
CA LEU A 129 -13.17 14.06 -16.55
C LEU A 129 -13.30 15.54 -16.85
N LYS A 130 -14.51 16.09 -16.76
CA LYS A 130 -14.76 17.52 -17.02
C LYS A 130 -13.92 18.43 -16.10
N THR A 131 -13.81 18.08 -14.83
CA THR A 131 -12.99 18.85 -13.87
C THR A 131 -11.50 18.57 -14.05
N LEU A 132 -11.14 17.37 -14.49
CA LEU A 132 -9.74 17.00 -14.74
C LEU A 132 -9.18 17.68 -15.99
N GLU A 133 -10.03 18.02 -16.97
CA GLU A 133 -9.64 18.73 -18.19
C GLU A 133 -9.31 20.20 -17.92
N GLU A 134 -10.10 20.85 -17.07
CA GLU A 134 -9.92 22.25 -16.69
C GLU A 134 -9.94 22.39 -15.15
N PRO A 135 -8.92 21.88 -14.47
CA PRO A 135 -8.88 21.93 -13.01
C PRO A 135 -8.64 23.36 -12.52
N PRO A 136 -9.34 23.81 -11.45
CA PRO A 136 -9.00 25.07 -10.81
C PRO A 136 -7.53 25.06 -10.34
N ALA A 137 -6.86 26.22 -10.38
CA ALA A 137 -5.44 26.33 -10.08
C ALA A 137 -5.03 25.82 -8.68
N HIS A 138 -5.98 25.85 -7.74
CA HIS A 138 -5.77 25.41 -6.36
C HIS A 138 -6.12 23.92 -6.13
N VAL A 139 -6.50 23.17 -7.17
CA VAL A 139 -6.94 21.78 -7.06
C VAL A 139 -5.86 20.81 -7.53
N ILE A 140 -5.62 19.78 -6.73
CA ILE A 140 -4.74 18.67 -7.07
C ILE A 140 -5.49 17.36 -6.84
N PHE A 141 -5.49 16.50 -7.86
CA PHE A 141 -6.02 15.14 -7.77
C PHE A 141 -4.90 14.13 -7.57
N ILE A 142 -5.10 13.19 -6.66
CA ILE A 142 -4.23 12.02 -6.47
C ILE A 142 -5.10 10.79 -6.60
N LEU A 143 -4.99 10.12 -7.73
CA LEU A 143 -5.74 8.91 -8.05
C LEU A 143 -4.90 7.70 -7.71
N ALA A 144 -5.48 6.67 -7.11
CA ALA A 144 -4.81 5.42 -6.87
C ALA A 144 -5.59 4.25 -7.50
N THR A 145 -4.88 3.28 -8.06
CA THR A 145 -5.48 2.11 -8.69
C THR A 145 -4.59 0.88 -8.57
N THR A 146 -5.20 -0.28 -8.39
CA THR A 146 -4.55 -1.57 -8.56
C THR A 146 -4.57 -2.06 -10.00
N GLU A 147 -5.44 -1.47 -10.85
CA GLU A 147 -5.70 -1.93 -12.21
C GLU A 147 -5.56 -0.79 -13.24
N LYS A 148 -4.32 -0.42 -13.53
CA LYS A 148 -3.98 0.66 -14.49
C LYS A 148 -4.63 0.47 -15.85
N HIS A 149 -4.77 -0.78 -16.32
CA HIS A 149 -5.35 -1.10 -17.62
C HIS A 149 -6.86 -0.79 -17.73
N LYS A 150 -7.56 -0.65 -16.59
CA LYS A 150 -8.97 -0.26 -16.55
C LYS A 150 -9.18 1.25 -16.57
N ILE A 151 -8.11 2.05 -16.43
CA ILE A 151 -8.21 3.51 -16.44
C ILE A 151 -8.29 4.00 -17.88
N LEU A 152 -9.22 4.92 -18.12
CA LEU A 152 -9.41 5.50 -19.45
C LEU A 152 -8.14 6.22 -19.93
N PRO A 153 -7.73 6.05 -21.20
CA PRO A 153 -6.57 6.76 -21.78
C PRO A 153 -6.65 8.29 -21.64
N THR A 154 -7.86 8.83 -21.64
CA THR A 154 -8.13 10.26 -21.45
C THR A 154 -7.74 10.76 -20.07
N ILE A 155 -7.82 9.92 -19.03
CA ILE A 155 -7.35 10.23 -17.67
C ILE A 155 -5.83 10.06 -17.60
N ILE A 156 -5.32 8.93 -18.12
CA ILE A 156 -3.88 8.62 -18.10
C ILE A 156 -3.07 9.75 -18.76
N SER A 157 -3.53 10.29 -19.87
CA SER A 157 -2.83 11.37 -20.60
C SER A 157 -2.76 12.71 -19.85
N ARG A 158 -3.57 12.88 -18.80
CA ARG A 158 -3.63 14.10 -17.99
C ARG A 158 -2.97 13.97 -16.63
N CYS A 159 -2.52 12.77 -16.29
CA CYS A 159 -1.92 12.47 -14.98
C CYS A 159 -0.40 12.28 -15.10
N GLN A 160 0.30 12.72 -14.08
CA GLN A 160 1.67 12.25 -13.84
C GLN A 160 1.61 10.87 -13.18
N ILE A 161 2.18 9.87 -13.85
CA ILE A 161 2.04 8.46 -13.46
C ILE A 161 3.21 8.06 -12.56
N TYR A 162 2.89 7.35 -11.47
CA TYR A 162 3.84 6.74 -10.55
C TYR A 162 3.49 5.27 -10.38
N ASP A 163 4.38 4.40 -10.84
CA ASP A 163 4.22 2.95 -10.74
C ASP A 163 4.90 2.45 -9.45
N PHE A 164 4.09 1.95 -8.51
CA PHE A 164 4.53 1.32 -7.27
C PHE A 164 4.82 -0.14 -7.51
N GLU A 165 5.96 -0.59 -7.04
CA GLU A 165 6.40 -1.97 -7.19
C GLU A 165 6.08 -2.81 -5.95
N ARG A 166 6.04 -4.13 -6.12
CA ARG A 166 6.01 -5.08 -5.00
C ARG A 166 7.26 -4.89 -4.16
N MET A 167 7.10 -5.00 -2.86
CA MET A 167 8.24 -4.95 -1.95
C MET A 167 9.03 -6.25 -2.02
N THR A 168 10.35 -6.13 -1.93
CA THR A 168 11.21 -7.31 -1.82
C THR A 168 11.09 -7.93 -0.43
N VAL A 169 11.31 -9.24 -0.34
CA VAL A 169 11.32 -9.97 0.95
C VAL A 169 12.26 -9.30 1.97
N PRO A 170 13.50 -8.91 1.63
CA PRO A 170 14.37 -8.19 2.58
C PRO A 170 13.78 -6.88 3.10
N ASN A 171 13.11 -6.08 2.25
CA ASN A 171 12.48 -4.84 2.67
C ASN A 171 11.34 -5.09 3.68
N ILE A 172 10.54 -6.12 3.43
CA ILE A 172 9.47 -6.52 4.35
C ILE A 172 10.05 -6.98 5.68
N ILE A 173 11.05 -7.87 5.66
CA ILE A 173 11.71 -8.38 6.89
C ILE A 173 12.27 -7.22 7.71
N ASN A 174 12.99 -6.29 7.10
CA ASN A 174 13.55 -5.15 7.81
C ASN A 174 12.47 -4.29 8.48
N HIS A 175 11.34 -4.10 7.81
CA HIS A 175 10.22 -3.37 8.40
C HIS A 175 9.57 -4.14 9.54
N LEU A 176 9.36 -5.45 9.39
CA LEU A 176 8.82 -6.31 10.44
C LEU A 176 9.73 -6.35 11.68
N LYS A 177 11.07 -6.36 11.50
CA LYS A 177 12.03 -6.23 12.59
C LYS A 177 11.84 -4.94 13.38
N MET A 178 11.71 -3.80 12.69
CA MET A 178 11.45 -2.51 13.33
C MET A 178 10.13 -2.50 14.12
N VAL A 179 9.08 -3.11 13.57
CA VAL A 179 7.78 -3.23 14.25
C VAL A 179 7.92 -4.13 15.49
N ALA A 180 8.55 -5.29 15.35
CA ALA A 180 8.78 -6.22 16.46
C ALA A 180 9.54 -5.58 17.63
N GLU A 181 10.62 -4.86 17.33
CA GLU A 181 11.40 -4.12 18.34
C GLU A 181 10.54 -3.06 19.06
N LYS A 182 9.74 -2.32 18.30
CA LYS A 182 8.88 -1.27 18.85
C LYS A 182 7.75 -1.81 19.72
N GLU A 183 7.19 -2.96 19.37
CA GLU A 183 6.11 -3.62 20.11
C GLU A 183 6.62 -4.59 21.18
N GLY A 184 7.95 -4.77 21.31
CA GLY A 184 8.56 -5.67 22.28
C GLY A 184 8.32 -7.16 21.98
N ILE A 185 8.13 -7.51 20.69
CA ILE A 185 7.90 -8.88 20.24
C ILE A 185 9.25 -9.52 19.93
N THR A 186 9.49 -10.72 20.44
CA THR A 186 10.67 -11.53 20.11
C THR A 186 10.38 -12.39 18.89
N TYR A 187 11.39 -12.64 18.07
CA TYR A 187 11.23 -13.35 16.81
C TYR A 187 12.47 -14.14 16.40
N GLU A 188 12.25 -15.21 15.65
CA GLU A 188 13.28 -15.88 14.87
C GLU A 188 13.29 -15.29 13.45
N GLU A 189 14.47 -15.06 12.86
CA GLU A 189 14.58 -14.43 11.54
C GLU A 189 13.94 -15.29 10.44
N GLU A 190 14.06 -16.58 10.54
CA GLU A 190 13.44 -17.57 9.64
C GLU A 190 11.90 -17.47 9.66
N ALA A 191 11.32 -17.18 10.82
CA ALA A 191 9.87 -16.95 10.94
C ALA A 191 9.43 -15.70 10.21
N LEU A 192 10.20 -14.60 10.30
CA LEU A 192 9.90 -13.37 9.55
C LEU A 192 10.04 -13.58 8.05
N ASN A 193 10.95 -14.44 7.59
CA ASN A 193 11.10 -14.79 6.19
C ASN A 193 9.82 -15.45 5.66
N VAL A 194 9.27 -16.44 6.37
CA VAL A 194 8.01 -17.10 6.01
C VAL A 194 6.86 -16.11 5.92
N ILE A 195 6.75 -15.18 6.88
CA ILE A 195 5.73 -14.14 6.88
C ILE A 195 5.88 -13.22 5.66
N ALA A 196 7.11 -12.81 5.35
CA ALA A 196 7.41 -11.92 4.23
C ALA A 196 7.12 -12.57 2.87
N GLU A 197 7.44 -13.85 2.70
CA GLU A 197 7.12 -14.62 1.50
C GLU A 197 5.60 -14.76 1.31
N LYS A 198 4.87 -15.08 2.39
CA LYS A 198 3.41 -15.20 2.38
C LYS A 198 2.70 -13.92 1.99
N ALA A 199 3.30 -12.77 2.29
CA ALA A 199 2.77 -11.45 1.99
C ALA A 199 2.85 -11.05 0.51
N ASP A 200 3.59 -11.79 -0.30
CA ASP A 200 3.69 -11.59 -1.76
C ASP A 200 3.96 -10.12 -2.17
N GLY A 201 4.84 -9.45 -1.45
CA GLY A 201 5.26 -8.07 -1.73
C GLY A 201 4.32 -6.98 -1.23
N GLY A 202 3.25 -7.31 -0.49
CA GLY A 202 2.33 -6.35 0.12
C GLY A 202 2.62 -6.11 1.61
N MET A 203 3.00 -4.88 1.99
CA MET A 203 3.27 -4.56 3.40
C MET A 203 2.03 -4.70 4.30
N ARG A 204 0.84 -4.35 3.79
CA ARG A 204 -0.41 -4.51 4.55
C ARG A 204 -0.65 -5.97 4.91
N ASP A 205 -0.45 -6.87 3.94
CA ASP A 205 -0.63 -8.31 4.15
C ASP A 205 0.47 -8.85 5.07
N ALA A 206 1.72 -8.39 4.92
CA ALA A 206 2.82 -8.74 5.82
C ALA A 206 2.54 -8.36 7.27
N LEU A 207 2.05 -7.15 7.53
CA LEU A 207 1.69 -6.71 8.87
C LEU A 207 0.51 -7.49 9.44
N SER A 208 -0.50 -7.79 8.62
CA SER A 208 -1.65 -8.60 9.07
C SER A 208 -1.25 -10.02 9.45
N VAL A 209 -0.39 -10.65 8.65
CA VAL A 209 0.15 -11.98 8.95
C VAL A 209 1.06 -11.94 10.18
N PHE A 210 1.85 -10.89 10.32
CA PHE A 210 2.71 -10.69 11.50
C PHE A 210 1.89 -10.54 12.79
N ASP A 211 0.83 -9.75 12.78
CA ASP A 211 -0.06 -9.56 13.93
C ASP A 211 -0.77 -10.87 14.32
N GLN A 212 -1.22 -11.64 13.33
CA GLN A 212 -1.77 -12.98 13.54
C GLN A 212 -0.74 -13.90 14.20
N ALA A 213 0.47 -13.98 13.63
CA ALA A 213 1.55 -14.80 14.16
C ALA A 213 1.96 -14.37 15.58
N ALA A 214 2.07 -13.07 15.85
CA ALA A 214 2.38 -12.54 17.18
C ALA A 214 1.33 -12.94 18.21
N SER A 215 0.06 -12.88 17.85
CA SER A 215 -1.05 -13.31 18.70
C SER A 215 -1.02 -14.81 18.96
N PHE A 216 -0.87 -15.63 17.92
CA PHE A 216 -0.78 -17.08 18.04
C PHE A 216 0.42 -17.53 18.87
N CYS A 217 1.56 -16.89 18.67
CA CYS A 217 2.82 -17.19 19.37
C CYS A 217 2.93 -16.52 20.76
N GLN A 218 1.92 -15.75 21.19
CA GLN A 218 1.92 -15.04 22.48
C GLN A 218 3.15 -14.11 22.64
N GLY A 219 3.50 -13.38 21.59
CA GLY A 219 4.60 -12.42 21.58
C GLY A 219 6.01 -13.00 21.36
N ASN A 220 6.14 -14.32 21.17
CA ASN A 220 7.39 -14.96 20.82
C ASN A 220 7.26 -15.75 19.51
N ILE A 221 7.57 -15.09 18.39
CA ILE A 221 7.39 -15.62 17.05
C ILE A 221 8.52 -16.59 16.71
N THR A 222 8.21 -17.90 16.71
CA THR A 222 9.14 -18.97 16.34
C THR A 222 8.76 -19.55 14.98
N TYR A 223 9.75 -20.03 14.22
CA TYR A 223 9.56 -20.63 12.90
C TYR A 223 8.52 -21.76 12.93
N LYS A 224 8.66 -22.69 13.89
CA LYS A 224 7.76 -23.84 14.01
C LYS A 224 6.29 -23.43 14.22
N LYS A 225 6.02 -22.45 15.07
CA LYS A 225 4.67 -21.98 15.35
C LYS A 225 4.08 -21.21 14.16
N VAL A 226 4.91 -20.43 13.45
CA VAL A 226 4.47 -19.68 12.26
C VAL A 226 4.07 -20.63 11.14
N ILE A 227 4.84 -21.69 10.90
CA ILE A 227 4.49 -22.72 9.92
C ILE A 227 3.15 -23.38 10.25
N GLU A 228 2.94 -23.69 11.54
CA GLU A 228 1.69 -24.27 12.02
C GLU A 228 0.52 -23.29 11.83
N ASP A 229 0.66 -22.02 12.26
CA ASP A 229 -0.40 -20.99 12.17
C ASP A 229 -0.79 -20.68 10.73
N LEU A 230 0.21 -20.53 9.86
CA LEU A 230 -0.01 -20.17 8.46
C LEU A 230 -0.32 -21.35 7.55
N ASN A 231 -0.35 -22.56 8.11
CA ASN A 231 -0.51 -23.82 7.36
C ASN A 231 0.45 -23.88 6.16
N VAL A 232 1.72 -23.56 6.38
CA VAL A 232 2.78 -23.60 5.38
C VAL A 232 3.48 -24.97 5.47
N LEU A 233 3.71 -25.58 4.32
CA LEU A 233 4.46 -26.83 4.29
C LEU A 233 5.94 -26.56 4.64
N ASP A 234 6.44 -27.26 5.64
CA ASP A 234 7.84 -27.13 6.04
C ASP A 234 8.78 -27.50 4.88
N ALA A 235 9.81 -26.70 4.68
CA ALA A 235 10.81 -26.91 3.62
C ALA A 235 11.44 -28.31 3.69
N ASP A 236 11.59 -28.88 4.88
CA ASP A 236 12.11 -30.22 5.09
C ASP A 236 11.26 -31.30 4.39
N ASN A 237 9.94 -31.08 4.25
CA ASN A 237 9.09 -32.04 3.54
C ASN A 237 9.41 -32.08 2.04
N TYR A 238 9.75 -30.94 1.43
CA TYR A 238 10.14 -30.89 0.00
C TYR A 238 11.48 -31.61 -0.21
N PHE A 239 12.47 -31.37 0.66
CA PHE A 239 13.78 -32.05 0.59
C PHE A 239 13.64 -33.55 0.81
N ASN A 240 12.83 -33.97 1.80
CA ASN A 240 12.57 -35.39 2.06
C ASN A 240 11.93 -36.09 0.85
N ILE A 241 11.00 -35.42 0.15
CA ILE A 241 10.40 -35.98 -1.09
C ILE A 241 11.49 -36.16 -2.15
N ILE A 242 12.35 -35.17 -2.35
CA ILE A 242 13.44 -35.22 -3.34
C ILE A 242 14.40 -36.35 -3.00
N ASP A 243 14.84 -36.46 -1.76
CA ASP A 243 15.76 -37.49 -1.31
C ASP A 243 15.19 -38.90 -1.49
N LEU A 244 13.93 -39.08 -1.09
CA LEU A 244 13.23 -40.37 -1.32
C LEU A 244 13.07 -40.72 -2.82
N CYS A 245 12.86 -39.70 -3.65
CA CYS A 245 12.83 -39.90 -5.11
C CYS A 245 14.21 -40.30 -5.65
N LEU A 246 15.27 -39.68 -5.21
CA LEU A 246 16.66 -39.99 -5.60
C LEU A 246 17.06 -41.40 -5.16
N GLU A 247 16.54 -41.85 -4.02
CA GLU A 247 16.74 -43.22 -3.50
C GLU A 247 15.83 -44.27 -4.13
N ASN A 248 14.99 -43.91 -5.11
CA ASN A 248 13.98 -44.77 -5.76
C ASN A 248 12.97 -45.42 -4.79
N LYS A 249 12.69 -44.76 -3.67
CA LYS A 249 11.72 -45.20 -2.64
C LYS A 249 10.30 -44.69 -2.92
N ALA A 250 9.73 -45.08 -4.06
CA ALA A 250 8.41 -44.60 -4.52
C ALA A 250 7.27 -44.84 -3.49
N ALA A 251 7.29 -45.98 -2.77
CA ALA A 251 6.29 -46.26 -1.74
C ALA A 251 6.35 -45.24 -0.57
N ASP A 252 7.54 -44.90 -0.14
CA ASP A 252 7.74 -43.96 0.97
C ASP A 252 7.35 -42.53 0.55
N VAL A 253 7.60 -42.13 -0.70
CA VAL A 253 7.12 -40.88 -1.29
C VAL A 253 5.59 -40.80 -1.23
N MET A 254 4.90 -41.86 -1.64
CA MET A 254 3.43 -41.92 -1.63
C MET A 254 2.86 -41.81 -0.20
N VAL A 255 3.50 -42.48 0.76
CA VAL A 255 3.10 -42.37 2.16
C VAL A 255 3.31 -40.94 2.70
N LEU A 256 4.45 -40.33 2.39
CA LEU A 256 4.75 -38.94 2.79
C LEU A 256 3.75 -37.95 2.18
N LEU A 257 3.47 -38.04 0.88
CA LEU A 257 2.47 -37.23 0.19
C LEU A 257 1.07 -37.43 0.79
N ASN A 258 0.65 -38.65 1.06
CA ASN A 258 -0.64 -38.90 1.71
C ASN A 258 -0.72 -38.25 3.11
N ASN A 259 0.34 -38.29 3.87
CA ASN A 259 0.39 -37.64 5.17
C ASN A 259 0.31 -36.10 5.05
N ILE A 260 0.93 -35.50 4.03
CA ILE A 260 0.87 -34.07 3.74
C ILE A 260 -0.57 -33.68 3.34
N ILE A 261 -1.20 -34.42 2.45
CA ILE A 261 -2.59 -34.19 2.02
C ILE A 261 -3.56 -34.31 3.20
N ASN A 262 -3.38 -35.30 4.05
CA ASN A 262 -4.21 -35.50 5.25
C ASN A 262 -4.07 -34.38 6.30
N LYS A 263 -2.98 -33.59 6.24
CA LYS A 263 -2.81 -32.38 7.05
C LYS A 263 -3.50 -31.15 6.42
N GLY A 264 -4.18 -31.28 5.29
CA GLY A 264 -4.93 -30.21 4.64
C GLY A 264 -4.16 -29.43 3.56
N PHE A 265 -2.99 -29.93 3.13
CA PHE A 265 -2.26 -29.31 2.03
C PHE A 265 -2.77 -29.81 0.67
N ASP A 266 -2.79 -28.91 -0.33
CA ASP A 266 -3.15 -29.27 -1.70
C ASP A 266 -1.95 -29.96 -2.38
N ALA A 267 -2.20 -31.06 -3.09
CA ALA A 267 -1.18 -31.78 -3.84
C ALA A 267 -0.67 -31.01 -5.09
N ALA A 268 -1.33 -29.91 -5.45
CA ALA A 268 -0.98 -29.05 -6.59
C ALA A 268 -0.04 -27.91 -6.23
N THR A 269 0.21 -27.69 -4.96
CA THR A 269 1.18 -26.71 -4.45
C THR A 269 2.50 -27.38 -4.15
#